data_70748c3556330ea07df6e6c8cc6b72d5
#
_entry.id   70748c3556330ea07df6e6c8cc6b72d5
#
_cell.length_a   1.000
_cell.length_b   1.000
_cell.length_c   1.000
_cell.angle_alpha   90.00
_cell.angle_beta   90.00
_cell.angle_gamma   90.00
#
_symmetry.space_group_name_H-M   'P 1'
#
loop_
_entity.id
_entity.type
_entity.pdbx_description
1 polymer ?
#
loop_
_entity_poly.entity_id
_entity_poly.type
_entity_poly.pdbx_seq_one_letter_code
_entity_poly.pdbx_strand_id
1 'polypeptide(L)'
;MTLTAKQERLLVTIIADPAAVNPGFGEIQRLLTALGAERKRSQTGQTAFFMPGGMIWSVCCLNAKEAIRNYQLMSLREALIRSGLAER
;
A
#
# COMPACT_ATOMS: atom_id res chain seq x y z
N MET A 1 -2.71 14.98 -7.39
CA MET A 1 -2.04 14.61 -6.14
C MET A 1 -0.59 14.28 -6.43
N THR A 2 0.32 14.84 -5.68
CA THR A 2 1.76 14.73 -6.00
C THR A 2 2.45 13.82 -4.98
N LEU A 3 3.08 12.77 -5.48
CA LEU A 3 3.91 11.90 -4.66
C LEU A 3 5.28 12.52 -4.48
N THR A 4 5.90 12.29 -3.33
CA THR A 4 7.30 12.64 -3.14
C THR A 4 8.17 11.70 -3.99
N ALA A 5 9.42 12.10 -4.26
CA ALA A 5 10.33 11.25 -5.01
C ALA A 5 10.52 9.88 -4.33
N LYS A 6 10.57 9.87 -3.00
CA LYS A 6 10.68 8.63 -2.23
C LYS A 6 9.45 7.76 -2.40
N GLN A 7 8.27 8.35 -2.39
CA GLN A 7 7.00 7.62 -2.59
C GLN A 7 6.90 7.05 -3.99
N GLU A 8 7.27 7.82 -5.01
CA GLU A 8 7.29 7.34 -6.38
C GLU A 8 8.23 6.16 -6.57
N ARG A 9 9.42 6.25 -5.99
CA ARG A 9 10.40 5.17 -6.06
C ARG A 9 9.89 3.91 -5.37
N LEU A 10 9.27 4.06 -4.21
CA LEU A 10 8.68 2.93 -3.49
C LEU A 10 7.56 2.28 -4.32
N LEU A 11 6.68 3.07 -4.91
CA LEU A 11 5.60 2.58 -5.75
C LEU A 11 6.14 1.79 -6.94
N VAL A 12 7.11 2.35 -7.66
CA VAL A 12 7.72 1.69 -8.81
C VAL A 12 8.35 0.36 -8.42
N THR A 13 9.06 0.34 -7.29
CA THR A 13 9.71 -0.88 -6.81
C THR A 13 8.69 -1.94 -6.40
N ILE A 14 7.61 -1.56 -5.74
CA ILE A 14 6.55 -2.51 -5.38
C ILE A 14 5.95 -3.15 -6.62
N ILE A 15 5.72 -2.37 -7.67
CA ILE A 15 5.14 -2.88 -8.92
C ILE A 15 6.13 -3.78 -9.65
N ALA A 16 7.40 -3.41 -9.71
CA ALA A 16 8.40 -4.14 -10.47
C ALA A 16 8.90 -5.38 -9.71
N ASP A 17 9.19 -5.24 -8.43
CA ASP A 17 9.76 -6.31 -7.62
C ASP A 17 9.45 -6.09 -6.14
N PRO A 18 8.29 -6.54 -5.66
CA PRO A 18 7.92 -6.32 -4.27
C PRO A 18 8.88 -6.99 -3.27
N ALA A 19 9.62 -8.00 -3.68
CA ALA A 19 10.59 -8.64 -2.80
C ALA A 19 11.85 -7.80 -2.56
N ALA A 20 12.08 -6.78 -3.38
CA ALA A 20 13.26 -5.93 -3.27
C ALA A 20 13.13 -4.85 -2.18
N VAL A 21 11.95 -4.67 -1.59
CA VAL A 21 11.72 -3.66 -0.56
C VAL A 21 11.14 -4.28 0.69
N ASN A 22 11.37 -3.60 1.80
CA ASN A 22 10.85 -4.02 3.10
C ASN A 22 10.31 -2.79 3.84
N PRO A 23 9.27 -2.14 3.30
CA PRO A 23 8.77 -0.91 3.86
C PRO A 23 8.01 -1.15 5.16
N GLY A 24 8.04 -0.16 6.05
CA GLY A 24 7.19 -0.18 7.23
C GLY A 24 5.75 0.18 6.88
N PHE A 25 4.85 -0.21 7.74
CA PHE A 25 3.43 0.07 7.55
C PHE A 25 3.15 1.56 7.37
N GLY A 26 3.85 2.40 8.15
CA GLY A 26 3.67 3.86 8.06
C GLY A 26 4.04 4.41 6.69
N GLU A 27 5.08 3.86 6.06
CA GLU A 27 5.48 4.28 4.72
C GLU A 27 4.42 3.91 3.68
N ILE A 28 3.89 2.70 3.77
CA ILE A 28 2.83 2.23 2.88
C ILE A 28 1.56 3.04 3.10
N GLN A 29 1.22 3.33 4.34
CA GLN A 29 0.04 4.14 4.67
C GLN A 29 0.12 5.53 4.05
N ARG A 30 1.27 6.17 4.14
CA ARG A 30 1.48 7.49 3.53
C ARG A 30 1.38 7.45 2.02
N LEU A 31 1.96 6.41 1.40
CA LEU A 31 1.89 6.22 -0.04
C LEU A 31 0.44 6.05 -0.50
N LEU A 32 -0.30 5.18 0.15
CA LEU A 32 -1.69 4.91 -0.24
C LEU A 32 -2.59 6.13 -0.01
N THR A 33 -2.38 6.86 1.07
CA THR A 33 -3.12 8.10 1.31
C THR A 33 -2.83 9.13 0.22
N ALA A 34 -1.57 9.23 -0.19
CA ALA A 34 -1.18 10.15 -1.27
C ALA A 34 -1.78 9.73 -2.61
N LEU A 35 -2.07 8.45 -2.80
CA LEU A 35 -2.72 7.94 -4.00
C LEU A 35 -4.24 8.07 -3.98
N GLY A 36 -4.81 8.57 -2.87
CA GLY A 36 -6.23 8.78 -2.75
C GLY A 36 -6.98 7.66 -2.05
N ALA A 37 -6.27 6.70 -1.46
CA ALA A 37 -6.92 5.63 -0.72
C ALA A 37 -7.45 6.13 0.61
N GLU A 38 -8.60 5.61 1.03
CA GLU A 38 -9.20 5.92 2.30
C GLU A 38 -8.94 4.79 3.29
N ARG A 39 -8.41 5.12 4.46
CA ARG A 39 -8.10 4.13 5.49
C ARG A 39 -9.28 3.96 6.44
N LYS A 40 -9.63 2.70 6.70
CA LYS A 40 -10.60 2.38 7.73
C LYS A 40 -10.05 1.28 8.63
N ARG A 41 -10.16 1.48 9.93
CA ARG A 41 -9.67 0.52 10.92
C ARG A 41 -10.84 -0.29 11.47
N SER A 42 -10.71 -1.61 11.47
CA SER A 42 -11.73 -2.48 12.03
C SER A 42 -11.50 -2.69 13.53
N GLN A 43 -12.51 -3.23 14.22
CA GLN A 43 -12.40 -3.55 15.64
C GLN A 43 -11.45 -4.71 15.91
N THR A 44 -11.17 -5.52 14.90
CA THR A 44 -10.29 -6.69 15.04
C THR A 44 -8.81 -6.35 14.87
N GLY A 45 -8.48 -5.07 14.70
CA GLY A 45 -7.10 -4.64 14.52
C GLY A 45 -6.63 -4.64 13.07
N GLN A 46 -7.47 -5.02 12.13
CA GLN A 46 -7.14 -4.93 10.71
C GLN A 46 -7.36 -3.51 10.21
N THR A 47 -6.51 -3.10 9.29
CA THR A 47 -6.66 -1.81 8.61
C THR A 47 -6.97 -2.08 7.15
N ALA A 48 -8.05 -1.49 6.65
CA ALA A 48 -8.43 -1.62 5.26
C ALA A 48 -8.20 -0.29 4.54
N PHE A 49 -7.68 -0.37 3.32
CA PHE A 49 -7.50 0.78 2.46
C PHE A 49 -8.44 0.64 1.27
N PHE A 50 -9.34 1.60 1.14
CA PHE A 50 -10.32 1.62 0.04
C PHE A 50 -9.73 2.45 -1.09
N MET A 51 -9.30 1.76 -2.15
CA MET A 51 -8.68 2.41 -3.29
C MET A 51 -9.73 3.08 -4.17
N PRO A 52 -9.37 4.15 -4.89
CA PRO A 52 -10.24 4.64 -5.95
C PRO A 52 -10.56 3.52 -6.94
N GLY A 53 -11.80 3.43 -7.39
CA GLY A 53 -12.22 2.35 -8.28
C GLY A 53 -12.80 1.14 -7.58
N GLY A 54 -12.88 1.15 -6.25
CA GLY A 54 -13.57 0.12 -5.49
C GLY A 54 -12.72 -1.04 -5.01
N MET A 55 -11.43 -1.05 -5.29
CA MET A 55 -10.53 -2.09 -4.77
C MET A 55 -10.24 -1.86 -3.29
N ILE A 56 -10.16 -2.96 -2.53
CA ILE A 56 -9.87 -2.91 -1.10
C ILE A 56 -8.62 -3.75 -0.84
N TRP A 57 -7.68 -3.16 -0.10
CA TRP A 57 -6.52 -3.89 0.40
C TRP A 57 -6.52 -3.79 1.91
N SER A 58 -6.45 -4.93 2.59
CA SER A 58 -6.45 -4.95 4.05
C SER A 58 -5.21 -5.65 4.56
N VAL A 59 -4.75 -5.20 5.72
CA VAL A 59 -3.53 -5.70 6.33
C VAL A 59 -3.69 -5.67 7.85
N CYS A 60 -3.11 -6.66 8.52
CA CYS A 60 -3.09 -6.73 9.98
C CYS A 60 -1.72 -6.25 10.46
N CYS A 61 -1.64 -5.01 10.88
CA CYS A 61 -0.42 -4.41 11.43
C CYS A 61 -0.76 -3.68 12.72
N LEU A 62 0.09 -3.87 13.72
CA LEU A 62 -0.15 -3.31 15.04
C LEU A 62 0.41 -1.88 15.19
N ASN A 63 1.46 -1.54 14.43
CA ASN A 63 2.04 -0.21 14.53
C ASN A 63 2.73 0.19 13.23
N ALA A 64 3.02 1.48 13.09
CA ALA A 64 3.56 2.05 11.87
C ALA A 64 5.01 1.61 11.56
N LYS A 65 5.72 1.10 12.55
CA LYS A 65 7.10 0.64 12.36
C LYS A 65 7.19 -0.81 11.95
N GLU A 66 6.09 -1.54 12.03
CA GLU A 66 6.05 -2.94 11.63
C GLU A 66 6.23 -3.07 10.13
N ALA A 67 7.15 -3.94 9.72
CA ALA A 67 7.42 -4.14 8.30
C ALA A 67 6.29 -4.93 7.64
N ILE A 68 5.93 -4.52 6.43
CA ILE A 68 4.94 -5.23 5.63
C ILE A 68 5.58 -6.50 5.07
N ARG A 69 4.90 -7.60 5.22
CA ARG A 69 5.39 -8.89 4.72
C ARG A 69 5.28 -8.97 3.20
N ASN A 70 6.15 -9.77 2.61
CA ASN A 70 6.22 -9.88 1.15
C ASN A 70 4.88 -10.28 0.52
N TYR A 71 4.18 -11.24 1.10
CA TYR A 71 2.89 -11.67 0.54
C TYR A 71 1.85 -10.53 0.58
N GLN A 72 1.93 -9.67 1.59
CA GLN A 72 1.06 -8.51 1.69
C GLN A 72 1.40 -7.46 0.63
N LEU A 73 2.69 -7.29 0.34
CA LEU A 73 3.13 -6.39 -0.74
C LEU A 73 2.69 -6.89 -2.10
N MET A 74 2.72 -8.20 -2.32
CA MET A 74 2.24 -8.78 -3.56
C MET A 74 0.75 -8.57 -3.74
N SER A 75 -0.01 -8.70 -2.67
CA SER A 75 -1.44 -8.39 -2.67
C SER A 75 -1.69 -6.92 -2.96
N LEU A 76 -0.91 -6.03 -2.35
CA LEU A 76 -0.99 -4.60 -2.59
C LEU A 76 -0.68 -4.26 -4.05
N ARG A 77 0.35 -4.89 -4.61
CA ARG A 77 0.71 -4.71 -6.01
C ARG A 77 -0.47 -4.99 -6.93
N GLU A 78 -1.15 -6.12 -6.72
CA GLU A 78 -2.32 -6.47 -7.51
C GLU A 78 -3.45 -5.44 -7.35
N ALA A 79 -3.70 -5.00 -6.13
CA ALA A 79 -4.73 -3.99 -5.87
C ALA A 79 -4.42 -2.67 -6.57
N LEU A 80 -3.15 -2.25 -6.56
CA LEU A 80 -2.72 -1.02 -7.22
C LEU A 80 -2.89 -1.11 -8.74
N ILE A 81 -2.52 -2.23 -9.32
CA ILE A 81 -2.65 -2.43 -10.77
C ILE A 81 -4.13 -2.46 -11.18
N ARG A 82 -4.95 -3.20 -10.44
CA ARG A 82 -6.38 -3.33 -10.75
C ARG A 82 -7.15 -2.03 -10.54
N SER A 83 -6.72 -1.21 -9.61
CA SER A 83 -7.36 0.09 -9.36
C SER A 83 -6.96 1.16 -10.37
N GLY A 84 -5.96 0.89 -11.20
CA GLY A 84 -5.44 1.85 -12.15
C GLY A 84 -4.51 2.88 -11.54
N LEU A 85 -4.13 2.72 -10.28
CA LEU A 85 -3.23 3.66 -9.61
C LEU A 85 -1.78 3.44 -10.00
N ALA A 86 -1.47 2.29 -10.58
CA ALA A 86 -0.13 1.98 -11.05
C ALA A 86 -0.23 1.11 -12.30
N GLU A 87 0.76 1.23 -13.18
CA GLU A 87 0.86 0.42 -14.38
C GLU A 87 1.98 -0.60 -14.21
N ARG A 88 1.76 -1.75 -14.80
CA ARG A 88 2.74 -2.81 -14.80
C ARG A 88 3.90 -2.50 -15.74
#